data_8c6e745b3be4b0ec5d72187524b772f2
#
_entry.id   8c6e745b3be4b0ec5d72187524b772f2
#
_cell.length_a   1.000
_cell.length_b   1.000
_cell.length_c   1.000
_cell.angle_alpha   90.00
_cell.angle_beta   90.00
_cell.angle_gamma   90.00
#
_symmetry.space_group_name_H-M   'P 1'
#
loop_
_entity.id
_entity.type
_entity.pdbx_description
1 polymer ?
#
loop_
_entity_poly.entity_id
_entity_poly.type
_entity_poly.pdbx_seq_one_letter_code
_entity_poly.pdbx_strand_id
1 'polypeptide(L)'
;TKDFPYKNLSAGEKSAFDLILDLVVQSKYYPDAVYCIDEPETHMHTKLQGKVLRELYGLIPGNSQLWLSTHSIGMLQEAQDIEKEAPGTVIFLDFDGRDFDDDQIIRPSKIGRAVMDKFYELAFGDFSKLLLPQKIVFCEGNPCGTVRKSFDSSIYSTIFENTHPETYFFL
;
A
#
# COMPACT_ATOMS: atom_id res chain seq x y z
N THR A 1 -18.25 23.32 18.88
CA THR A 1 -17.44 22.08 18.84
C THR A 1 -17.66 21.35 20.14
N LYS A 2 -18.16 20.11 20.12
CA LYS A 2 -18.21 19.28 21.32
C LYS A 2 -16.78 18.82 21.60
N ASP A 3 -16.26 19.16 22.77
CA ASP A 3 -14.98 18.64 23.24
C ASP A 3 -15.05 17.10 23.30
N PHE A 4 -14.14 16.43 22.62
CA PHE A 4 -14.01 14.98 22.65
C PHE A 4 -12.75 14.64 23.45
N PRO A 5 -12.90 14.20 24.69
CA PRO A 5 -11.75 13.93 25.55
C PRO A 5 -10.89 12.79 25.01
N TYR A 6 -9.56 12.91 25.07
CA TYR A 6 -8.59 11.87 24.67
C TYR A 6 -8.93 10.47 25.22
N LYS A 7 -9.39 10.41 26.48
CA LYS A 7 -9.77 9.13 27.13
C LYS A 7 -10.86 8.36 26.39
N ASN A 8 -11.69 9.04 25.58
CA ASN A 8 -12.79 8.45 24.84
C ASN A 8 -12.38 7.95 23.45
N LEU A 9 -11.16 8.23 23.00
CA LEU A 9 -10.61 7.71 21.77
C LEU A 9 -10.41 6.18 21.89
N SER A 10 -10.66 5.47 20.79
CA SER A 10 -10.28 4.07 20.62
C SER A 10 -8.75 3.89 20.69
N ALA A 11 -8.28 2.67 20.84
CA ALA A 11 -6.84 2.40 20.87
C ALA A 11 -6.13 2.90 19.60
N GLY A 12 -6.71 2.63 18.43
CA GLY A 12 -6.14 3.08 17.15
C GLY A 12 -6.15 4.58 16.97
N GLU A 13 -7.23 5.27 17.42
CA GLU A 13 -7.28 6.73 17.40
C GLU A 13 -6.25 7.36 18.35
N LYS A 14 -6.02 6.75 19.52
CA LYS A 14 -4.95 7.17 20.44
C LYS A 14 -3.58 7.00 19.81
N SER A 15 -3.29 5.84 19.23
CA SER A 15 -2.01 5.58 18.54
C SER A 15 -1.77 6.60 17.42
N ALA A 16 -2.78 6.87 16.60
CA ALA A 16 -2.69 7.88 15.53
C ALA A 16 -2.44 9.29 16.09
N PHE A 17 -3.19 9.67 17.16
CA PHE A 17 -3.05 10.98 17.79
C PHE A 17 -1.67 11.16 18.41
N ASP A 18 -1.20 10.17 19.17
CA ASP A 18 0.10 10.22 19.86
C ASP A 18 1.24 10.31 18.85
N LEU A 19 1.17 9.53 17.75
CA LEU A 19 2.16 9.55 16.69
C LEU A 19 2.22 10.90 15.97
N ILE A 20 1.07 11.45 15.60
CA ILE A 20 0.97 12.77 14.94
C ILE A 20 1.48 13.87 15.88
N LEU A 21 1.08 13.82 17.16
CA LEU A 21 1.52 14.80 18.16
C LEU A 21 3.04 14.76 18.36
N ASP A 22 3.62 13.56 18.47
CA ASP A 22 5.06 13.39 18.61
C ASP A 22 5.78 13.97 17.39
N LEU A 23 5.33 13.65 16.17
CA LEU A 23 5.93 14.18 14.95
C LEU A 23 5.82 15.71 14.87
N VAL A 24 4.69 16.30 15.25
CA VAL A 24 4.51 17.78 15.31
C VAL A 24 5.53 18.40 16.25
N VAL A 25 5.78 17.78 17.40
CA VAL A 25 6.77 18.27 18.36
C VAL A 25 8.17 18.11 17.80
N GLN A 26 8.51 16.92 17.30
CA GLN A 26 9.84 16.60 16.79
C GLN A 26 10.19 17.47 15.56
N SER A 27 9.27 17.67 14.63
CA SER A 27 9.50 18.47 13.44
C SER A 27 9.82 19.95 13.74
N LYS A 28 9.37 20.43 14.88
CA LYS A 28 9.65 21.78 15.35
C LYS A 28 11.07 21.95 15.90
N TYR A 29 11.61 20.88 16.53
CA TYR A 29 12.95 20.89 17.12
C TYR A 29 14.04 20.40 16.15
N TYR A 30 13.65 19.54 15.19
CA TYR A 30 14.58 18.87 14.27
C TYR A 30 14.10 19.02 12.81
N PRO A 31 14.16 20.24 12.23
CA PRO A 31 13.60 20.50 10.89
C PRO A 31 14.38 19.86 9.74
N ASP A 32 15.60 19.36 9.98
CA ASP A 32 16.50 18.73 9.00
C ASP A 32 16.85 17.31 9.45
N ALA A 33 15.85 16.48 9.70
CA ALA A 33 16.02 15.14 10.28
C ALA A 33 15.53 14.02 9.37
N VAL A 34 15.95 12.81 9.69
CA VAL A 34 15.34 11.56 9.21
C VAL A 34 14.46 11.02 10.32
N TYR A 35 13.15 10.99 10.07
CA TYR A 35 12.17 10.44 11.00
C TYR A 35 11.95 8.97 10.65
N CYS A 36 12.30 8.09 11.56
CA CYS A 36 12.12 6.65 11.40
C CYS A 36 10.96 6.18 12.27
N ILE A 37 9.95 5.56 11.66
CA ILE A 37 8.77 5.05 12.35
C ILE A 37 8.58 3.60 11.94
N ASP A 38 8.55 2.71 12.91
CA ASP A 38 8.34 1.28 12.72
C ASP A 38 6.87 0.95 12.93
N GLU A 39 6.26 0.28 11.95
CA GLU A 39 4.86 -0.17 11.95
C GLU A 39 3.85 0.85 12.53
N PRO A 40 3.77 2.07 11.96
CA PRO A 40 2.87 3.12 12.47
C PRO A 40 1.39 2.73 12.46
N GLU A 41 1.02 1.72 11.67
CA GLU A 41 -0.35 1.21 11.54
C GLU A 41 -0.83 0.34 12.69
N THR A 42 0.04 -0.01 13.63
CA THR A 42 -0.27 -0.92 14.74
C THR A 42 -1.51 -0.45 15.52
N HIS A 43 -2.47 -1.34 15.69
CA HIS A 43 -3.78 -1.10 16.32
C HIS A 43 -4.75 -0.18 15.53
N MET A 44 -4.41 0.25 14.33
CA MET A 44 -5.27 1.13 13.52
C MET A 44 -6.14 0.33 12.56
N HIS A 45 -7.38 0.79 12.41
CA HIS A 45 -8.26 0.27 11.35
C HIS A 45 -7.71 0.66 9.96
N THR A 46 -7.79 -0.24 8.98
CA THR A 46 -7.22 -0.07 7.63
C THR A 46 -7.54 1.28 6.97
N LYS A 47 -8.76 1.79 7.13
CA LYS A 47 -9.16 3.11 6.60
C LYS A 47 -8.45 4.28 7.28
N LEU A 48 -7.99 4.11 8.52
CA LEU A 48 -7.27 5.16 9.25
C LEU A 48 -5.80 5.17 8.85
N GLN A 49 -5.22 4.01 8.53
CA GLN A 49 -3.80 3.84 8.22
C GLN A 49 -3.33 4.75 7.08
N GLY A 50 -4.05 4.76 5.94
CA GLY A 50 -3.72 5.66 4.83
C GLY A 50 -3.83 7.14 5.20
N LYS A 51 -4.88 7.52 5.95
CA LYS A 51 -5.04 8.91 6.40
C LYS A 51 -3.90 9.36 7.32
N VAL A 52 -3.46 8.48 8.22
CA VAL A 52 -2.32 8.77 9.10
C VAL A 52 -1.05 8.97 8.28
N LEU A 53 -0.79 8.15 7.27
CA LEU A 53 0.35 8.37 6.38
C LEU A 53 0.28 9.73 5.68
N ARG A 54 -0.89 10.13 5.20
CA ARG A 54 -1.09 11.45 4.54
C ARG A 54 -0.79 12.61 5.50
N GLU A 55 -1.26 12.52 6.73
CA GLU A 55 -0.98 13.53 7.76
C GLU A 55 0.50 13.57 8.14
N LEU A 56 1.13 12.40 8.36
CA LEU A 56 2.56 12.33 8.65
C LEU A 56 3.38 12.97 7.52
N TYR A 57 3.08 12.63 6.26
CA TYR A 57 3.74 13.21 5.09
C TYR A 57 3.59 14.73 5.04
N GLY A 58 2.40 15.24 5.32
CA GLY A 58 2.13 16.69 5.34
C GLY A 58 2.84 17.47 6.46
N LEU A 59 3.25 16.78 7.52
CA LEU A 59 3.93 17.37 8.67
C LEU A 59 5.46 17.38 8.54
N ILE A 60 6.02 16.59 7.63
CA ILE A 60 7.47 16.50 7.45
C ILE A 60 8.02 17.80 6.85
N PRO A 61 9.02 18.44 7.47
CA PRO A 61 9.70 19.59 6.89
C PRO A 61 10.36 19.26 5.55
N GLY A 62 10.40 20.24 4.64
CA GLY A 62 10.86 20.03 3.26
C GLY A 62 12.29 19.50 3.08
N ASN A 63 13.16 19.69 4.08
CA ASN A 63 14.52 19.18 4.07
C ASN A 63 14.69 17.84 4.82
N SER A 64 13.58 17.29 5.33
CA SER A 64 13.60 16.07 6.12
C SER A 64 13.10 14.86 5.30
N GLN A 65 13.34 13.68 5.83
CA GLN A 65 12.86 12.42 5.25
C GLN A 65 12.00 11.67 6.27
N LEU A 66 10.97 10.99 5.78
CA LEU A 66 10.16 10.06 6.55
C LEU A 66 10.46 8.63 6.08
N TRP A 67 10.97 7.81 6.98
CA TRP A 67 11.24 6.40 6.75
C TRP A 67 10.27 5.57 7.57
N LEU A 68 9.55 4.69 6.90
CA LEU A 68 8.54 3.83 7.51
C LEU A 68 8.82 2.37 7.19
N SER A 69 8.71 1.49 8.17
CA SER A 69 8.41 0.09 7.91
C SER A 69 6.90 -0.11 8.00
N THR A 70 6.31 -0.91 7.14
CA THR A 70 4.86 -1.14 7.17
C THR A 70 4.46 -2.45 6.49
N HIS A 71 3.42 -3.08 7.03
CA HIS A 71 2.70 -4.20 6.42
C HIS A 71 1.28 -3.78 5.97
N SER A 72 0.97 -2.49 6.01
CA SER A 72 -0.36 -1.96 5.73
C SER A 72 -0.60 -1.71 4.24
N ILE A 73 -1.61 -2.40 3.68
CA ILE A 73 -2.11 -2.11 2.33
C ILE A 73 -2.67 -0.69 2.25
N GLY A 74 -3.32 -0.21 3.32
CA GLY A 74 -3.86 1.16 3.36
C GLY A 74 -2.76 2.21 3.25
N MET A 75 -1.61 2.01 3.90
CA MET A 75 -0.45 2.90 3.76
C MET A 75 0.20 2.78 2.39
N LEU A 76 0.31 1.57 1.84
CA LEU A 76 0.86 1.37 0.50
C LEU A 76 0.02 2.06 -0.58
N GLN A 77 -1.30 1.95 -0.51
CA GLN A 77 -2.21 2.64 -1.43
C GLN A 77 -2.06 4.16 -1.33
N GLU A 78 -2.02 4.68 -0.12
CA GLU A 78 -1.82 6.11 0.10
C GLU A 78 -0.45 6.59 -0.39
N ALA A 79 0.61 5.81 -0.18
CA ALA A 79 1.94 6.09 -0.71
C ALA A 79 1.95 6.15 -2.24
N GLN A 80 1.20 5.28 -2.92
CA GLN A 80 1.00 5.35 -4.37
C GLN A 80 0.29 6.61 -4.81
N ASP A 81 -0.71 7.04 -4.06
CA ASP A 81 -1.47 8.25 -4.40
C ASP A 81 -0.62 9.50 -4.18
N ILE A 82 0.20 9.55 -3.12
CA ILE A 82 1.21 10.59 -2.91
C ILE A 82 2.21 10.62 -4.09
N GLU A 83 2.72 9.47 -4.53
CA GLU A 83 3.65 9.40 -5.66
C GLU A 83 3.02 9.86 -6.98
N LYS A 84 1.73 9.58 -7.23
CA LYS A 84 1.00 10.09 -8.40
C LYS A 84 0.82 11.61 -8.37
N GLU A 85 0.53 12.17 -7.19
CA GLU A 85 0.36 13.60 -6.98
C GLU A 85 1.68 14.37 -7.10
N ALA A 86 2.77 13.78 -6.58
CA ALA A 86 4.11 14.35 -6.56
C ALA A 86 5.17 13.31 -6.96
N PRO A 87 5.40 13.09 -8.27
CA PRO A 87 6.31 12.05 -8.76
C PRO A 87 7.75 12.22 -8.25
N GLY A 88 8.32 11.11 -7.78
CA GLY A 88 9.67 11.08 -7.22
C GLY A 88 9.75 11.34 -5.71
N THR A 89 8.61 11.47 -5.04
CA THR A 89 8.53 11.71 -3.60
C THR A 89 8.64 10.42 -2.79
N VAL A 90 8.07 9.32 -3.29
CA VAL A 90 8.03 8.05 -2.58
C VAL A 90 9.00 7.05 -3.18
N ILE A 91 9.82 6.47 -2.32
CA ILE A 91 10.80 5.44 -2.66
C ILE A 91 10.49 4.19 -1.87
N PHE A 92 10.55 3.05 -2.53
CA PHE A 92 10.41 1.74 -1.91
C PHE A 92 11.78 1.07 -1.73
N LEU A 93 12.01 0.52 -0.55
CA LEU A 93 13.17 -0.33 -0.25
C LEU A 93 12.67 -1.73 0.08
N ASP A 94 13.07 -2.71 -0.72
CA ASP A 94 12.71 -4.11 -0.55
C ASP A 94 13.81 -4.84 0.21
N PHE A 95 13.51 -5.26 1.43
CA PHE A 95 14.42 -6.00 2.31
C PHE A 95 14.20 -7.51 2.27
N ASP A 96 13.19 -7.99 1.54
CA ASP A 96 12.83 -9.40 1.48
C ASP A 96 13.93 -10.26 0.86
N GLY A 97 14.17 -11.45 1.45
CA GLY A 97 15.13 -12.44 0.98
C GLY A 97 16.59 -12.01 1.08
N ARG A 98 16.90 -11.00 1.91
CA ARG A 98 18.26 -10.51 2.12
C ARG A 98 18.89 -11.09 3.36
N ASP A 99 20.17 -11.46 3.24
CA ASP A 99 21.03 -11.83 4.36
C ASP A 99 21.76 -10.58 4.82
N PHE A 100 21.45 -10.11 6.05
CA PHE A 100 22.05 -8.91 6.63
C PHE A 100 23.33 -9.19 7.42
N ASP A 101 23.77 -10.44 7.47
CA ASP A 101 25.10 -10.79 8.01
C ASP A 101 26.22 -10.42 7.01
N ASP A 102 25.84 -10.21 5.73
CA ASP A 102 26.74 -9.75 4.67
C ASP A 102 26.38 -8.34 4.18
N ASP A 103 27.36 -7.62 3.60
CA ASP A 103 27.14 -6.30 3.00
C ASP A 103 26.10 -6.39 1.86
N GLN A 104 24.99 -5.69 2.01
CA GLN A 104 23.89 -5.67 1.05
C GLN A 104 23.74 -4.31 0.38
N ILE A 105 23.53 -4.33 -0.95
CA ILE A 105 23.16 -3.12 -1.70
C ILE A 105 21.66 -3.15 -1.94
N ILE A 106 20.94 -2.28 -1.25
CA ILE A 106 19.49 -2.09 -1.44
C ILE A 106 19.30 -0.96 -2.43
N ARG A 107 18.64 -1.26 -3.55
CA ARG A 107 18.36 -0.26 -4.57
C ARG A 107 16.91 0.23 -4.43
N PRO A 108 16.70 1.55 -4.50
CA PRO A 108 15.36 2.12 -4.52
C PRO A 108 14.55 1.55 -5.69
N SER A 109 13.31 1.18 -5.42
CA SER A 109 12.35 0.75 -6.44
C SER A 109 11.13 1.67 -6.44
N LYS A 110 10.50 1.82 -7.61
CA LYS A 110 9.21 2.50 -7.71
C LYS A 110 8.10 1.54 -7.34
N ILE A 111 7.02 2.08 -6.79
CA ILE A 111 5.81 1.30 -6.52
C ILE A 111 5.23 0.85 -7.86
N GLY A 112 5.59 -0.35 -8.27
CA GLY A 112 5.06 -1.03 -9.45
C GLY A 112 4.20 -2.23 -9.07
N ARG A 113 3.64 -2.89 -10.08
CA ARG A 113 2.80 -4.08 -9.88
C ARG A 113 3.52 -5.17 -9.08
N ALA A 114 4.79 -5.41 -9.36
CA ALA A 114 5.58 -6.44 -8.67
C ALA A 114 5.71 -6.18 -7.15
N VAL A 115 5.87 -4.90 -6.76
CA VAL A 115 5.91 -4.49 -5.35
C VAL A 115 4.54 -4.70 -4.70
N MET A 116 3.46 -4.34 -5.42
CA MET A 116 2.09 -4.55 -4.95
C MET A 116 1.76 -6.03 -4.76
N ASP A 117 2.11 -6.87 -5.72
CA ASP A 117 1.86 -8.30 -5.68
C ASP A 117 2.57 -8.94 -4.46
N LYS A 118 3.84 -8.60 -4.22
CA LYS A 118 4.58 -9.02 -3.03
C LYS A 118 3.90 -8.55 -1.73
N PHE A 119 3.46 -7.32 -1.71
CA PHE A 119 2.80 -6.74 -0.53
C PHE A 119 1.47 -7.43 -0.23
N TYR A 120 0.68 -7.75 -1.27
CA TYR A 120 -0.53 -8.54 -1.13
C TYR A 120 -0.23 -9.96 -0.64
N GLU A 121 0.85 -10.57 -1.12
CA GLU A 121 1.29 -11.89 -0.68
C GLU A 121 1.67 -11.89 0.81
N LEU A 122 2.40 -10.88 1.28
CA LEU A 122 2.76 -10.71 2.68
C LEU A 122 1.54 -10.39 3.57
N ALA A 123 0.66 -9.50 3.12
CA ALA A 123 -0.47 -9.03 3.93
C ALA A 123 -1.61 -10.05 4.02
N PHE A 124 -1.82 -10.85 2.99
CA PHE A 124 -2.93 -11.82 2.92
C PHE A 124 -2.48 -13.27 2.96
N GLY A 125 -1.17 -13.54 2.88
CA GLY A 125 -0.65 -14.90 2.82
C GLY A 125 -1.32 -15.70 1.69
N ASP A 126 -1.83 -16.87 2.02
CA ASP A 126 -2.51 -17.73 1.04
C ASP A 126 -3.79 -17.12 0.43
N PHE A 127 -4.40 -16.13 1.08
CA PHE A 127 -5.56 -15.41 0.53
C PHE A 127 -5.20 -14.50 -0.64
N SER A 128 -3.95 -14.07 -0.78
CA SER A 128 -3.51 -13.28 -1.93
C SER A 128 -3.73 -14.03 -3.24
N LYS A 129 -3.51 -15.35 -3.23
CA LYS A 129 -3.72 -16.24 -4.38
C LYS A 129 -5.17 -16.30 -4.85
N LEU A 130 -6.13 -15.99 -3.95
CA LEU A 130 -7.56 -15.95 -4.27
C LEU A 130 -7.99 -14.60 -4.83
N LEU A 131 -7.22 -13.54 -4.58
CA LEU A 131 -7.58 -12.17 -4.95
C LEU A 131 -6.90 -11.70 -6.24
N LEU A 132 -5.78 -12.31 -6.62
CA LEU A 132 -5.03 -11.93 -7.82
C LEU A 132 -5.26 -12.96 -8.92
N PRO A 133 -5.55 -12.52 -10.16
CA PRO A 133 -5.61 -13.44 -11.28
C PRO A 133 -4.23 -14.07 -11.50
N GLN A 134 -4.12 -15.37 -11.31
CA GLN A 134 -2.86 -16.09 -11.51
C GLN A 134 -2.49 -16.21 -13.01
N LYS A 135 -3.52 -16.19 -13.86
CA LYS A 135 -3.36 -16.24 -15.30
C LYS A 135 -4.29 -15.24 -15.99
N ILE A 136 -3.77 -14.53 -16.96
CA ILE A 136 -4.53 -13.63 -17.80
C ILE A 136 -4.39 -14.12 -19.25
N VAL A 137 -5.51 -14.37 -19.89
CA VAL A 137 -5.59 -14.76 -21.30
C VAL A 137 -6.25 -13.63 -22.07
N PHE A 138 -5.54 -13.08 -23.05
CA PHE A 138 -6.11 -12.12 -23.98
C PHE A 138 -6.74 -12.88 -25.16
N CYS A 139 -8.01 -12.62 -25.40
CA CYS A 139 -8.76 -13.23 -26.49
C CYS A 139 -8.83 -12.24 -27.66
N GLU A 140 -8.63 -12.73 -28.87
CA GLU A 140 -8.91 -11.95 -30.08
C GLU A 140 -10.44 -11.87 -30.28
N GLY A 141 -10.95 -10.70 -30.64
CA GLY A 141 -12.39 -10.54 -30.94
C GLY A 141 -12.86 -9.10 -30.89
N ASN A 142 -14.06 -8.86 -31.37
CA ASN A 142 -14.70 -7.54 -31.32
C ASN A 142 -15.42 -7.34 -29.99
N PRO A 143 -15.36 -6.12 -29.41
CA PRO A 143 -16.10 -5.82 -28.19
C PRO A 143 -17.62 -6.00 -28.40
N CYS A 144 -18.26 -6.78 -27.55
CA CYS A 144 -19.70 -6.97 -27.55
C CYS A 144 -20.32 -6.13 -26.43
N GLY A 145 -21.06 -5.08 -26.80
CA GLY A 145 -21.77 -4.21 -25.85
C GLY A 145 -20.89 -3.16 -25.14
N THR A 146 -21.39 -2.65 -23.99
CA THR A 146 -20.73 -1.60 -23.18
C THR A 146 -19.60 -2.13 -22.30
N VAL A 147 -19.44 -3.44 -22.20
CA VAL A 147 -18.39 -4.09 -21.40
C VAL A 147 -17.28 -4.54 -22.35
N ARG A 148 -16.02 -4.25 -22.01
CA ARG A 148 -14.84 -4.68 -22.77
C ARG A 148 -14.61 -6.20 -22.66
N LYS A 149 -15.59 -7.00 -23.03
CA LYS A 149 -15.48 -8.46 -23.16
C LYS A 149 -15.89 -8.84 -24.57
N SER A 150 -15.08 -9.63 -25.24
CA SER A 150 -15.46 -10.25 -26.51
C SER A 150 -16.41 -11.42 -26.25
N PHE A 151 -17.09 -11.85 -27.30
CA PHE A 151 -17.87 -13.09 -27.27
C PHE A 151 -17.01 -14.26 -26.80
N ASP A 152 -15.79 -14.38 -27.33
CA ASP A 152 -14.83 -15.45 -27.01
C ASP A 152 -14.39 -15.40 -25.55
N SER A 153 -14.05 -14.22 -25.01
CA SER A 153 -13.64 -14.09 -23.62
C SER A 153 -14.77 -14.45 -22.66
N SER A 154 -16.01 -14.20 -23.01
CA SER A 154 -17.19 -14.57 -22.22
C SER A 154 -17.42 -16.09 -22.23
N ILE A 155 -17.29 -16.73 -23.38
CA ILE A 155 -17.40 -18.20 -23.52
C ILE A 155 -16.31 -18.89 -22.72
N TYR A 156 -15.04 -18.48 -22.91
CA TYR A 156 -13.91 -19.09 -22.22
C TYR A 156 -14.02 -18.89 -20.70
N SER A 157 -14.44 -17.71 -20.25
CA SER A 157 -14.70 -17.51 -18.82
C SER A 157 -15.72 -18.50 -18.27
N THR A 158 -16.85 -18.71 -18.99
CA THR A 158 -17.88 -19.65 -18.56
C THR A 158 -17.42 -21.12 -18.58
N ILE A 159 -16.66 -21.50 -19.61
CA ILE A 159 -16.20 -22.89 -19.76
C ILE A 159 -15.15 -23.24 -18.68
N PHE A 160 -14.24 -22.30 -18.39
CA PHE A 160 -13.11 -22.55 -17.49
C PHE A 160 -13.34 -22.10 -16.05
N GLU A 161 -14.47 -21.47 -15.73
CA GLU A 161 -14.79 -20.96 -14.38
C GLU A 161 -14.64 -22.05 -13.30
N ASN A 162 -15.08 -23.27 -13.58
CA ASN A 162 -15.02 -24.39 -12.62
C ASN A 162 -13.70 -25.18 -12.65
N THR A 163 -12.94 -25.13 -13.74
CA THR A 163 -11.72 -25.91 -13.91
C THR A 163 -10.45 -25.10 -13.69
N HIS A 164 -10.52 -23.79 -13.95
CA HIS A 164 -9.40 -22.86 -13.84
C HIS A 164 -9.87 -21.51 -13.28
N PRO A 165 -10.36 -21.48 -12.02
CA PRO A 165 -10.92 -20.27 -11.42
C PRO A 165 -9.91 -19.13 -11.29
N GLU A 166 -8.61 -19.45 -11.32
CA GLU A 166 -7.49 -18.50 -11.27
C GLU A 166 -7.21 -17.81 -12.61
N THR A 167 -7.93 -18.17 -13.70
CA THR A 167 -7.68 -17.66 -15.05
C THR A 167 -8.73 -16.61 -15.44
N TYR A 168 -8.27 -15.44 -15.87
CA TYR A 168 -9.11 -14.34 -16.35
C TYR A 168 -8.93 -14.14 -17.85
N PHE A 169 -10.06 -14.02 -18.56
CA PHE A 169 -10.10 -13.82 -20.00
C PHE A 169 -10.50 -12.39 -20.33
N PHE A 170 -9.67 -11.71 -21.10
CA PHE A 170 -9.88 -10.32 -21.53
C PHE A 170 -9.81 -10.21 -23.05
N LEU A 171 -10.30 -9.07 -23.55
CA LEU A 171 -10.17 -8.68 -24.97
C LEU A 171 -8.82 -8.05 -25.20
#